data_e4b3e696896c8501d5959a4cdcbfeb52
#
_entry.id   e4b3e696896c8501d5959a4cdcbfeb52
#
_cell.length_a   1.000
_cell.length_b   1.000
_cell.length_c   1.000
_cell.angle_alpha   90.00
_cell.angle_beta   90.00
_cell.angle_gamma   90.00
#
_symmetry.space_group_name_H-M   'P 1'
#
loop_
_entity.id
_entity.type
_entity.pdbx_description
1 polymer ?
#
loop_
_entity_poly.entity_id
_entity_poly.type
_entity_poly.pdbx_seq_one_letter_code
_entity_poly.pdbx_strand_id
1 'polypeptide(L)'
;MRSRLLLTGLILIIATGVDAQNTSPSGRTVAEAKVFVDSAEQRLRELWVRSSRASWVQNNFITDDTEALAADAQKDVTAASVAFAKGAARFDGVKLPYEIERKLKLLKLSLTLPAPSNDNDQQEVTQIAVSLESDYGKGKFSTQNGTVYTLNDASRVMATSRNYDTLLLMWKGWHEVARPMRERYTRLAKLTNKGAKELGFADVGSLWRSNYDMPPGEFAKEIDRLWLQVKPLYDALHAYVRTALAKEYGKGKVERGGRIPAHLLGNMWAQSWLNIYPLVAPPSGDPGYDLTKILQERKATEEDLVHIGERFFVSIGFDPLPASFWIRSLFRKPQDREVICHASAWSIDFHDDLRIKMCIEVNDEDFQTIHHELGHNFYQRAYNGQPLLFQGSANDGFHEALGDAVALSLSPEYLQQLGMISTVPDASGDLGLLMKMALDKVAFLPFGLVVDQWRWKVFSGEISPNEYNSSWWSLREKYQGVQAPVERTEKDFDPGAKFHVAGSVPYTRYFISTILQFQFHRALAREMGHTGPIHRASIYNNKRAGEKLKAMMAMGQSRPWQEALEALTGEKQMDASAIVDYFAPLKRWLDEQNKGQKVGY
;
A
#
# COMPACT_ATOMS: atom_id res chain seq x y z
N MET A 1 -70.28 -48.18 -0.70
CA MET A 1 -71.41 -48.09 0.27
C MET A 1 -71.20 -46.93 1.19
N ARG A 2 -72.14 -45.99 1.18
CA ARG A 2 -72.64 -45.09 2.25
C ARG A 2 -71.56 -44.25 3.00
N SER A 3 -71.67 -42.95 3.31
CA SER A 3 -72.84 -42.04 3.19
C SER A 3 -72.30 -40.64 3.54
N ARG A 4 -72.82 -39.62 2.92
CA ARG A 4 -72.65 -38.17 3.17
C ARG A 4 -73.10 -37.80 4.60
N LEU A 5 -72.52 -36.75 5.15
CA LEU A 5 -73.26 -35.72 5.86
C LEU A 5 -72.59 -34.36 5.74
N LEU A 6 -73.34 -33.43 5.17
CA LEU A 6 -73.08 -31.98 5.15
C LEU A 6 -73.47 -31.38 6.51
N LEU A 7 -72.67 -30.46 7.02
CA LEU A 7 -73.09 -29.48 8.01
C LEU A 7 -72.64 -28.10 7.60
N THR A 8 -73.58 -27.28 7.19
CA THR A 8 -73.45 -25.83 6.92
C THR A 8 -73.41 -25.09 8.25
N GLY A 9 -72.32 -24.37 8.48
CA GLY A 9 -72.17 -23.39 9.58
C GLY A 9 -71.99 -22.01 9.03
N LEU A 10 -72.95 -21.15 9.28
CA LEU A 10 -72.99 -19.70 8.96
C LEU A 10 -71.98 -18.97 9.85
N ILE A 11 -71.03 -18.29 9.29
CA ILE A 11 -70.14 -17.42 10.04
C ILE A 11 -70.36 -15.96 9.60
N LEU A 12 -70.73 -15.18 10.59
CA LEU A 12 -70.93 -13.73 10.58
C LEU A 12 -69.67 -13.00 10.22
N ILE A 13 -69.68 -12.18 9.17
CA ILE A 13 -68.55 -11.25 8.81
C ILE A 13 -68.70 -10.03 9.69
N ILE A 14 -67.81 -9.87 10.66
CA ILE A 14 -67.53 -8.57 11.32
C ILE A 14 -66.44 -7.89 10.54
N ALA A 15 -66.77 -6.86 9.79
CA ALA A 15 -65.83 -5.96 9.14
C ALA A 15 -65.21 -5.03 10.20
N THR A 16 -63.98 -5.34 10.66
CA THR A 16 -63.14 -4.36 11.34
C THR A 16 -62.24 -3.71 10.30
N GLY A 17 -62.35 -2.40 10.16
CA GLY A 17 -61.51 -1.60 9.31
C GLY A 17 -60.03 -1.77 9.72
N VAL A 18 -59.21 -2.23 8.80
CA VAL A 18 -57.76 -2.19 8.92
C VAL A 18 -57.31 -0.95 8.18
N ASP A 19 -56.78 0.02 8.94
CA ASP A 19 -56.11 1.19 8.43
C ASP A 19 -55.04 0.77 7.39
N ALA A 20 -55.13 1.35 6.22
CA ALA A 20 -54.10 1.24 5.19
C ALA A 20 -52.85 1.93 5.68
N GLN A 21 -51.99 1.19 6.43
CA GLN A 21 -50.63 1.64 6.66
C GLN A 21 -49.85 1.55 5.35
N ASN A 22 -49.31 2.69 4.97
CA ASN A 22 -48.35 2.87 3.90
C ASN A 22 -47.28 1.77 3.90
N THR A 23 -47.42 0.76 3.06
CA THR A 23 -46.37 -0.22 2.78
C THR A 23 -45.41 0.41 1.81
N SER A 24 -44.28 0.90 2.34
CA SER A 24 -43.08 1.19 1.53
C SER A 24 -42.68 -0.10 0.76
N PRO A 25 -42.19 0.01 -0.48
CA PRO A 25 -41.87 -1.17 -1.27
C PRO A 25 -40.61 -1.84 -0.73
N SER A 26 -40.76 -3.16 -0.50
CA SER A 26 -39.79 -4.20 -0.13
C SER A 26 -39.32 -4.19 1.33
N GLY A 27 -39.85 -5.13 2.10
CA GLY A 27 -39.47 -5.45 3.46
C GLY A 27 -38.07 -6.01 3.63
N ARG A 28 -37.06 -5.12 3.64
CA ARG A 28 -35.71 -5.45 4.07
C ARG A 28 -35.59 -5.01 5.52
N THR A 29 -35.40 -5.97 6.40
CA THR A 29 -35.39 -5.77 7.86
C THR A 29 -33.98 -5.80 8.41
N VAL A 30 -33.79 -5.26 9.63
CA VAL A 30 -32.54 -5.39 10.39
C VAL A 30 -32.17 -6.86 10.59
N ALA A 31 -33.17 -7.73 10.84
CA ALA A 31 -32.95 -9.17 11.03
C ALA A 31 -32.41 -9.85 9.77
N GLU A 32 -32.94 -9.52 8.58
CA GLU A 32 -32.43 -10.03 7.30
C GLU A 32 -31.00 -9.52 7.01
N ALA A 33 -30.72 -8.25 7.29
CA ALA A 33 -29.39 -7.71 7.14
C ALA A 33 -28.38 -8.40 8.07
N LYS A 34 -28.77 -8.70 9.32
CA LYS A 34 -27.94 -9.44 10.26
C LYS A 34 -27.65 -10.86 9.76
N VAL A 35 -28.67 -11.60 9.37
CA VAL A 35 -28.50 -12.97 8.82
C VAL A 35 -27.61 -12.96 7.58
N PHE A 36 -27.75 -11.94 6.73
CA PHE A 36 -26.90 -11.78 5.54
C PHE A 36 -25.42 -11.57 5.89
N VAL A 37 -25.10 -10.65 6.81
CA VAL A 37 -23.70 -10.41 7.18
C VAL A 37 -23.09 -11.58 7.95
N ASP A 38 -23.86 -12.25 8.83
CA ASP A 38 -23.40 -13.45 9.55
C ASP A 38 -23.06 -14.58 8.56
N SER A 39 -23.93 -14.80 7.56
CA SER A 39 -23.69 -15.79 6.49
C SER A 39 -22.46 -15.42 5.63
N ALA A 40 -22.30 -14.13 5.33
CA ALA A 40 -21.14 -13.65 4.57
C ALA A 40 -19.84 -13.90 5.34
N GLU A 41 -19.78 -13.55 6.63
CA GLU A 41 -18.61 -13.78 7.47
C GLU A 41 -18.25 -15.26 7.59
N GLN A 42 -19.24 -16.12 7.80
CA GLN A 42 -19.02 -17.57 7.85
C GLN A 42 -18.45 -18.10 6.54
N ARG A 43 -19.08 -17.76 5.41
CA ARG A 43 -18.66 -18.27 4.10
C ARG A 43 -17.30 -17.71 3.67
N LEU A 44 -17.06 -16.42 3.88
CA LEU A 44 -15.78 -15.80 3.57
C LEU A 44 -14.65 -16.37 4.44
N ARG A 45 -14.88 -16.66 5.73
CA ARG A 45 -13.89 -17.33 6.59
C ARG A 45 -13.43 -18.65 5.99
N GLU A 46 -14.37 -19.51 5.60
CA GLU A 46 -14.06 -20.81 5.00
C GLU A 46 -13.19 -20.64 3.73
N LEU A 47 -13.61 -19.72 2.86
CA LEU A 47 -12.92 -19.48 1.59
C LEU A 47 -11.57 -18.83 1.76
N TRP A 48 -11.45 -17.83 2.64
CA TRP A 48 -10.18 -17.15 2.90
C TRP A 48 -9.15 -18.08 3.53
N VAL A 49 -9.54 -18.91 4.50
CA VAL A 49 -8.64 -19.92 5.10
C VAL A 49 -8.16 -20.91 4.03
N ARG A 50 -9.05 -21.39 3.16
CA ARG A 50 -8.69 -22.28 2.06
C ARG A 50 -7.73 -21.61 1.08
N SER A 51 -8.02 -20.38 0.67
CA SER A 51 -7.19 -19.60 -0.24
C SER A 51 -5.83 -19.28 0.36
N SER A 52 -5.78 -18.86 1.64
CA SER A 52 -4.52 -18.58 2.33
C SER A 52 -3.63 -19.81 2.42
N ARG A 53 -4.20 -21.01 2.68
CA ARG A 53 -3.45 -22.27 2.70
C ARG A 53 -2.92 -22.64 1.31
N ALA A 54 -3.75 -22.53 0.27
CA ALA A 54 -3.35 -22.84 -1.09
C ALA A 54 -2.25 -21.88 -1.58
N SER A 55 -2.40 -20.58 -1.31
CA SER A 55 -1.40 -19.56 -1.62
C SER A 55 -0.10 -19.76 -0.84
N TRP A 56 -0.18 -20.14 0.44
CA TRP A 56 1.01 -20.47 1.22
C TRP A 56 1.78 -21.64 0.60
N VAL A 57 1.08 -22.72 0.23
CA VAL A 57 1.70 -23.89 -0.41
C VAL A 57 2.33 -23.50 -1.74
N GLN A 58 1.60 -22.78 -2.60
CA GLN A 58 2.11 -22.31 -3.89
C GLN A 58 3.36 -21.42 -3.74
N ASN A 59 3.35 -20.47 -2.80
CA ASN A 59 4.50 -19.60 -2.56
C ASN A 59 5.74 -20.32 -2.05
N ASN A 60 5.58 -21.46 -1.36
CA ASN A 60 6.66 -22.23 -0.76
C ASN A 60 7.02 -23.51 -1.52
N PHE A 61 6.27 -23.87 -2.54
CA PHE A 61 6.48 -25.03 -3.40
C PHE A 61 5.83 -24.78 -4.77
N ILE A 62 6.59 -24.16 -5.68
CA ILE A 62 6.07 -23.69 -6.97
C ILE A 62 6.05 -24.86 -7.96
N THR A 63 4.83 -25.24 -8.38
CA THR A 63 4.56 -26.24 -9.43
C THR A 63 3.27 -25.86 -10.15
N ASP A 64 3.05 -26.42 -11.34
CA ASP A 64 1.81 -26.23 -12.08
C ASP A 64 0.57 -26.61 -11.25
N ASP A 65 0.67 -27.70 -10.45
CA ASP A 65 -0.42 -28.16 -9.59
C ASP A 65 -0.70 -27.18 -8.43
N THR A 66 0.33 -26.65 -7.77
CA THR A 66 0.14 -25.70 -6.66
C THR A 66 -0.36 -24.36 -7.15
N GLU A 67 0.04 -23.92 -8.35
CA GLU A 67 -0.51 -22.74 -9.02
C GLU A 67 -1.99 -22.95 -9.34
N ALA A 68 -2.38 -24.09 -9.90
CA ALA A 68 -3.77 -24.43 -10.18
C ALA A 68 -4.63 -24.45 -8.93
N LEU A 69 -4.16 -25.07 -7.83
CA LEU A 69 -4.87 -25.10 -6.54
C LEU A 69 -5.07 -23.70 -5.95
N ALA A 70 -4.04 -22.84 -6.02
CA ALA A 70 -4.15 -21.47 -5.52
C ALA A 70 -5.11 -20.64 -6.39
N ALA A 71 -5.04 -20.79 -7.72
CA ALA A 71 -5.95 -20.13 -8.65
C ALA A 71 -7.41 -20.52 -8.44
N ASP A 72 -7.70 -21.81 -8.25
CA ASP A 72 -9.07 -22.31 -7.98
C ASP A 72 -9.61 -21.76 -6.65
N ALA A 73 -8.78 -21.78 -5.59
CA ALA A 73 -9.19 -21.25 -4.30
C ALA A 73 -9.47 -19.73 -4.37
N GLN A 74 -8.62 -18.97 -5.10
CA GLN A 74 -8.80 -17.53 -5.29
C GLN A 74 -10.04 -17.20 -6.14
N LYS A 75 -10.36 -18.02 -7.14
CA LYS A 75 -11.58 -17.90 -7.95
C LYS A 75 -12.83 -17.98 -7.08
N ASP A 76 -12.88 -18.95 -6.14
CA ASP A 76 -14.00 -19.10 -5.23
C ASP A 76 -14.16 -17.87 -4.30
N VAL A 77 -13.05 -17.34 -3.78
CA VAL A 77 -13.05 -16.10 -2.97
C VAL A 77 -13.59 -14.93 -3.78
N THR A 78 -13.11 -14.75 -5.01
CA THR A 78 -13.53 -13.65 -5.88
C THR A 78 -15.03 -13.73 -6.20
N ALA A 79 -15.54 -14.91 -6.56
CA ALA A 79 -16.96 -15.12 -6.84
C ALA A 79 -17.84 -14.80 -5.63
N ALA A 80 -17.45 -15.27 -4.44
CA ALA A 80 -18.17 -14.99 -3.20
C ALA A 80 -18.13 -13.48 -2.85
N SER A 81 -16.97 -12.82 -2.98
CA SER A 81 -16.83 -11.38 -2.71
C SER A 81 -17.74 -10.55 -3.61
N VAL A 82 -17.81 -10.86 -4.91
CA VAL A 82 -18.72 -10.20 -5.85
C VAL A 82 -20.18 -10.42 -5.45
N ALA A 83 -20.56 -11.65 -5.11
CA ALA A 83 -21.93 -11.98 -4.70
C ALA A 83 -22.33 -11.23 -3.42
N PHE A 84 -21.45 -11.20 -2.42
CA PHE A 84 -21.70 -10.49 -1.16
C PHE A 84 -21.69 -8.97 -1.31
N ALA A 85 -20.81 -8.39 -2.13
CA ALA A 85 -20.83 -6.97 -2.42
C ALA A 85 -22.15 -6.52 -3.07
N LYS A 86 -22.63 -7.25 -4.10
CA LYS A 86 -23.93 -7.02 -4.73
C LYS A 86 -25.10 -7.26 -3.75
N GLY A 87 -25.00 -8.32 -2.94
CA GLY A 87 -25.97 -8.61 -1.89
C GLY A 87 -26.07 -7.50 -0.85
N ALA A 88 -24.95 -6.91 -0.45
CA ALA A 88 -24.89 -5.80 0.51
C ALA A 88 -25.60 -4.54 0.00
N ALA A 89 -25.47 -4.21 -1.30
CA ALA A 89 -26.12 -3.05 -1.90
C ALA A 89 -27.66 -3.09 -1.81
N ARG A 90 -28.26 -4.27 -1.60
CA ARG A 90 -29.72 -4.39 -1.42
C ARG A 90 -30.23 -3.74 -0.14
N PHE A 91 -29.36 -3.49 0.84
CA PHE A 91 -29.70 -2.88 2.12
C PHE A 91 -29.44 -1.37 2.16
N ASP A 92 -29.06 -0.76 1.03
CA ASP A 92 -28.86 0.68 0.96
C ASP A 92 -30.18 1.43 1.28
N GLY A 93 -30.07 2.46 2.14
CA GLY A 93 -31.22 3.23 2.62
C GLY A 93 -32.00 2.60 3.78
N VAL A 94 -31.67 1.38 4.21
CA VAL A 94 -32.25 0.78 5.41
C VAL A 94 -31.53 1.32 6.65
N LYS A 95 -32.29 1.77 7.66
CA LYS A 95 -31.71 2.21 8.94
C LYS A 95 -31.25 0.98 9.74
N LEU A 96 -29.94 0.80 9.86
CA LEU A 96 -29.31 -0.35 10.47
C LEU A 96 -28.48 0.05 11.72
N PRO A 97 -28.25 -0.89 12.66
CA PRO A 97 -27.21 -0.73 13.67
C PRO A 97 -25.84 -0.52 13.03
N TYR A 98 -25.00 0.33 13.64
CA TYR A 98 -23.67 0.70 13.12
C TYR A 98 -22.84 -0.50 12.67
N GLU A 99 -22.75 -1.54 13.48
CA GLU A 99 -21.93 -2.73 13.17
C GLU A 99 -22.37 -3.41 11.86
N ILE A 100 -23.67 -3.56 11.64
CA ILE A 100 -24.22 -4.18 10.44
C ILE A 100 -23.99 -3.26 9.22
N GLU A 101 -24.26 -1.97 9.37
CA GLU A 101 -24.03 -0.98 8.32
C GLU A 101 -22.56 -0.96 7.89
N ARG A 102 -21.63 -0.98 8.86
CA ARG A 102 -20.20 -1.00 8.59
C ARG A 102 -19.77 -2.27 7.87
N LYS A 103 -20.23 -3.45 8.29
CA LYS A 103 -19.94 -4.72 7.60
C LYS A 103 -20.44 -4.72 6.16
N LEU A 104 -21.66 -4.23 5.92
CA LEU A 104 -22.21 -4.09 4.56
C LEU A 104 -21.39 -3.11 3.71
N LYS A 105 -20.94 -2.00 4.29
CA LYS A 105 -20.02 -1.05 3.64
C LYS A 105 -18.73 -1.74 3.23
N LEU A 106 -18.08 -2.47 4.14
CA LEU A 106 -16.82 -3.18 3.87
C LEU A 106 -16.97 -4.24 2.79
N LEU A 107 -18.09 -4.98 2.77
CA LEU A 107 -18.38 -5.92 1.68
C LEU A 107 -18.46 -5.24 0.31
N LYS A 108 -19.12 -4.08 0.21
CA LYS A 108 -19.19 -3.32 -1.05
C LYS A 108 -17.83 -2.78 -1.48
N LEU A 109 -17.00 -2.38 -0.53
CA LEU A 109 -15.65 -1.81 -0.78
C LEU A 109 -14.58 -2.87 -1.05
N SER A 110 -14.88 -4.18 -0.88
CA SER A 110 -13.92 -5.25 -1.10
C SER A 110 -13.49 -5.45 -2.57
N LEU A 111 -14.25 -4.89 -3.52
CA LEU A 111 -13.99 -5.04 -4.95
C LEU A 111 -13.13 -3.90 -5.50
N THR A 112 -11.93 -4.23 -5.95
CA THR A 112 -11.02 -3.26 -6.62
C THR A 112 -11.50 -2.92 -8.03
N LEU A 113 -11.94 -3.93 -8.78
CA LEU A 113 -12.50 -3.81 -10.13
C LEU A 113 -13.93 -4.37 -10.14
N PRO A 114 -14.94 -3.56 -9.79
CA PRO A 114 -16.31 -4.02 -9.80
C PRO A 114 -16.77 -4.28 -11.24
N ALA A 115 -17.13 -5.52 -11.53
CA ALA A 115 -17.70 -5.89 -12.82
C ALA A 115 -19.22 -5.68 -12.84
N PRO A 116 -19.80 -5.27 -14.00
CA PRO A 116 -21.24 -5.15 -14.16
C PRO A 116 -21.97 -6.48 -13.93
N SER A 117 -23.28 -6.45 -13.76
CA SER A 117 -24.07 -7.68 -13.54
C SER A 117 -24.31 -8.51 -14.81
N ASN A 118 -24.03 -7.96 -15.97
CA ASN A 118 -24.15 -8.67 -17.25
C ASN A 118 -22.95 -9.62 -17.43
N ASP A 119 -23.21 -10.89 -17.75
CA ASP A 119 -22.19 -11.95 -17.83
C ASP A 119 -21.12 -11.65 -18.90
N ASN A 120 -21.50 -11.11 -20.06
CA ASN A 120 -20.55 -10.75 -21.11
C ASN A 120 -19.61 -9.62 -20.65
N ASP A 121 -20.16 -8.60 -20.00
CA ASP A 121 -19.37 -7.49 -19.45
C ASP A 121 -18.42 -7.98 -18.32
N GLN A 122 -18.88 -8.94 -17.48
CA GLN A 122 -18.01 -9.55 -16.44
C GLN A 122 -16.84 -10.30 -17.04
N GLN A 123 -17.13 -11.12 -18.04
CA GLN A 123 -16.10 -11.87 -18.75
C GLN A 123 -15.11 -10.93 -19.44
N GLU A 124 -15.59 -9.86 -20.07
CA GLU A 124 -14.74 -8.87 -20.72
C GLU A 124 -13.84 -8.13 -19.73
N VAL A 125 -14.36 -7.71 -18.55
CA VAL A 125 -13.55 -7.10 -17.47
C VAL A 125 -12.41 -8.04 -17.07
N THR A 126 -12.72 -9.31 -16.82
CA THR A 126 -11.72 -10.31 -16.43
C THR A 126 -10.67 -10.51 -17.51
N GLN A 127 -11.08 -10.68 -18.77
CA GLN A 127 -10.17 -10.88 -19.90
C GLN A 127 -9.24 -9.68 -20.09
N ILE A 128 -9.77 -8.46 -20.03
CA ILE A 128 -8.97 -7.25 -20.18
C ILE A 128 -7.98 -7.11 -19.03
N ALA A 129 -8.42 -7.26 -17.77
CA ALA A 129 -7.57 -7.14 -16.59
C ALA A 129 -6.38 -8.12 -16.68
N VAL A 130 -6.66 -9.41 -16.93
CA VAL A 130 -5.62 -10.44 -17.09
C VAL A 130 -4.69 -10.12 -18.27
N SER A 131 -5.23 -9.61 -19.38
CA SER A 131 -4.41 -9.30 -20.56
C SER A 131 -3.46 -8.12 -20.32
N LEU A 132 -3.89 -7.08 -19.61
CA LEU A 132 -3.05 -5.93 -19.25
C LEU A 132 -1.92 -6.32 -18.29
N GLU A 133 -2.23 -7.13 -17.28
CA GLU A 133 -1.25 -7.65 -16.34
C GLU A 133 -0.23 -8.57 -17.04
N SER A 134 -0.71 -9.45 -17.92
CA SER A 134 0.13 -10.36 -18.70
C SER A 134 1.07 -9.60 -19.65
N ASP A 135 0.58 -8.56 -20.34
CA ASP A 135 1.42 -7.74 -21.21
C ASP A 135 2.51 -7.01 -20.44
N TYR A 136 2.17 -6.51 -19.25
CA TYR A 136 3.15 -5.92 -18.36
C TYR A 136 4.20 -6.94 -17.92
N GLY A 137 3.77 -8.11 -17.44
CA GLY A 137 4.66 -9.16 -16.93
C GLY A 137 5.56 -9.77 -17.99
N LYS A 138 5.09 -9.89 -19.24
CA LYS A 138 5.85 -10.39 -20.40
C LYS A 138 6.61 -9.28 -21.14
N GLY A 139 6.48 -8.03 -20.69
CA GLY A 139 7.04 -6.85 -21.32
C GLY A 139 8.55 -6.96 -21.52
N LYS A 140 8.99 -6.70 -22.74
CA LYS A 140 10.40 -6.61 -23.12
C LYS A 140 10.55 -5.72 -24.33
N PHE A 141 11.72 -5.15 -24.49
CA PHE A 141 12.04 -4.36 -25.69
C PHE A 141 13.43 -4.74 -26.21
N SER A 142 13.65 -4.49 -27.49
CA SER A 142 14.91 -4.78 -28.17
C SER A 142 15.59 -3.49 -28.59
N THR A 143 16.90 -3.43 -28.46
CA THR A 143 17.73 -2.35 -28.96
C THR A 143 18.11 -2.59 -30.43
N GLN A 144 18.65 -1.58 -31.09
CA GLN A 144 19.04 -1.68 -32.50
C GLN A 144 20.08 -2.77 -32.78
N ASN A 145 20.92 -3.10 -31.80
CA ASN A 145 21.91 -4.17 -31.92
C ASN A 145 21.35 -5.57 -31.58
N GLY A 146 20.02 -5.68 -31.40
CA GLY A 146 19.34 -6.94 -31.11
C GLY A 146 19.33 -7.40 -29.65
N THR A 147 19.94 -6.65 -28.73
CA THR A 147 19.89 -6.99 -27.29
C THR A 147 18.47 -6.78 -26.76
N VAL A 148 17.94 -7.82 -26.09
CA VAL A 148 16.60 -7.80 -25.47
C VAL A 148 16.73 -7.47 -23.98
N TYR A 149 15.90 -6.56 -23.50
CA TYR A 149 15.82 -6.16 -22.09
C TYR A 149 14.43 -6.42 -21.54
N THR A 150 14.39 -7.04 -20.35
CA THR A 150 13.21 -7.09 -19.48
C THR A 150 13.17 -5.84 -18.60
N LEU A 151 12.06 -5.66 -17.83
CA LEU A 151 11.99 -4.59 -16.83
C LEU A 151 13.13 -4.68 -15.81
N ASN A 152 13.44 -5.90 -15.32
CA ASN A 152 14.49 -6.11 -14.34
C ASN A 152 15.87 -5.73 -14.88
N ASP A 153 16.17 -6.10 -16.12
CA ASP A 153 17.43 -5.72 -16.77
C ASP A 153 17.52 -4.20 -16.93
N ALA A 154 16.47 -3.57 -17.45
CA ALA A 154 16.42 -2.12 -17.63
C ALA A 154 16.53 -1.39 -16.29
N SER A 155 15.85 -1.86 -15.24
CA SER A 155 15.90 -1.28 -13.90
C SER A 155 17.30 -1.36 -13.29
N ARG A 156 18.00 -2.49 -13.47
CA ARG A 156 19.40 -2.66 -13.03
C ARG A 156 20.33 -1.68 -13.73
N VAL A 157 20.17 -1.50 -15.03
CA VAL A 157 20.94 -0.51 -15.79
C VAL A 157 20.64 0.91 -15.32
N MET A 158 19.36 1.24 -15.10
CA MET A 158 18.97 2.57 -14.58
C MET A 158 19.51 2.85 -13.18
N ALA A 159 19.61 1.83 -12.33
CA ALA A 159 20.16 1.97 -10.98
C ALA A 159 21.69 2.26 -10.99
N THR A 160 22.42 1.62 -11.90
CA THR A 160 23.89 1.60 -11.85
C THR A 160 24.58 2.47 -12.90
N SER A 161 23.96 2.68 -14.05
CA SER A 161 24.55 3.49 -15.13
C SER A 161 24.51 4.99 -14.80
N ARG A 162 25.51 5.71 -15.34
CA ARG A 162 25.55 7.19 -15.34
C ARG A 162 25.63 7.74 -16.77
N ASN A 163 25.56 6.87 -17.77
CA ASN A 163 25.56 7.31 -19.17
C ASN A 163 24.16 7.80 -19.56
N TYR A 164 24.05 9.06 -19.95
CA TYR A 164 22.79 9.72 -20.30
C TYR A 164 21.97 8.96 -21.36
N ASP A 165 22.64 8.57 -22.47
CA ASP A 165 21.97 7.96 -23.60
C ASP A 165 21.54 6.52 -23.29
N THR A 166 22.33 5.80 -22.49
CA THR A 166 21.97 4.47 -21.98
C THR A 166 20.74 4.53 -21.09
N LEU A 167 20.69 5.50 -20.17
CA LEU A 167 19.54 5.71 -19.28
C LEU A 167 18.27 6.06 -20.09
N LEU A 168 18.43 6.91 -21.11
CA LEU A 168 17.34 7.30 -22.01
C LEU A 168 16.82 6.09 -22.81
N LEU A 169 17.73 5.25 -23.30
CA LEU A 169 17.37 4.04 -24.04
C LEU A 169 16.55 3.07 -23.19
N MET A 170 16.97 2.81 -21.94
CA MET A 170 16.25 1.93 -21.01
C MET A 170 14.87 2.49 -20.69
N TRP A 171 14.81 3.77 -20.34
CA TRP A 171 13.56 4.45 -20.01
C TRP A 171 12.57 4.41 -21.20
N LYS A 172 13.01 4.82 -22.38
CA LYS A 172 12.18 4.85 -23.60
C LYS A 172 11.69 3.45 -23.96
N GLY A 173 12.59 2.47 -23.98
CA GLY A 173 12.26 1.09 -24.37
C GLY A 173 11.17 0.51 -23.49
N TRP A 174 11.23 0.71 -22.15
CA TRP A 174 10.20 0.20 -21.26
C TRP A 174 8.85 0.93 -21.41
N HIS A 175 8.85 2.25 -21.54
CA HIS A 175 7.60 3.00 -21.70
C HIS A 175 6.86 2.69 -23.01
N GLU A 176 7.58 2.23 -24.05
CA GLU A 176 6.95 1.80 -25.32
C GLU A 176 6.19 0.45 -25.19
N VAL A 177 6.52 -0.39 -24.22
CA VAL A 177 5.80 -1.64 -23.94
C VAL A 177 4.33 -1.39 -23.61
N ALA A 178 4.00 -0.25 -23.00
CA ALA A 178 2.65 0.07 -22.57
C ALA A 178 1.72 0.56 -23.70
N ARG A 179 2.26 0.97 -24.86
CA ARG A 179 1.44 1.53 -25.98
C ARG A 179 0.23 0.69 -26.36
N PRO A 180 0.32 -0.64 -26.56
CA PRO A 180 -0.82 -1.46 -26.95
C PRO A 180 -1.86 -1.67 -25.84
N MET A 181 -1.60 -1.26 -24.61
CA MET A 181 -2.52 -1.43 -23.49
C MET A 181 -3.65 -0.37 -23.47
N ARG A 182 -3.44 0.79 -24.11
CA ARG A 182 -4.26 1.99 -23.97
C ARG A 182 -5.74 1.78 -24.25
N GLU A 183 -6.08 1.18 -25.37
CA GLU A 183 -7.49 0.97 -25.77
C GLU A 183 -8.20 0.01 -24.81
N ARG A 184 -7.52 -1.08 -24.42
CA ARG A 184 -8.05 -2.02 -23.43
C ARG A 184 -8.24 -1.37 -22.06
N TYR A 185 -7.31 -0.53 -21.63
CA TYR A 185 -7.46 0.22 -20.39
C TYR A 185 -8.67 1.17 -20.43
N THR A 186 -8.87 1.85 -21.55
CA THR A 186 -10.06 2.70 -21.77
C THR A 186 -11.36 1.90 -21.67
N ARG A 187 -11.38 0.72 -22.26
CA ARG A 187 -12.54 -0.19 -22.19
C ARG A 187 -12.76 -0.70 -20.77
N LEU A 188 -11.69 -1.08 -20.08
CA LEU A 188 -11.74 -1.52 -18.67
C LEU A 188 -12.35 -0.45 -17.76
N ALA A 189 -11.86 0.80 -17.87
CA ALA A 189 -12.38 1.92 -17.09
C ALA A 189 -13.89 2.14 -17.31
N LYS A 190 -14.35 2.03 -18.55
CA LYS A 190 -15.79 2.16 -18.88
C LYS A 190 -16.63 1.04 -18.26
N LEU A 191 -16.18 -0.20 -18.35
CA LEU A 191 -16.89 -1.37 -17.81
C LEU A 191 -16.92 -1.36 -16.29
N THR A 192 -15.78 -1.12 -15.65
CA THR A 192 -15.69 -1.10 -14.19
C THR A 192 -16.45 0.08 -13.57
N ASN A 193 -16.54 1.22 -14.25
CA ASN A 193 -17.43 2.31 -13.85
C ASN A 193 -18.92 1.90 -13.87
N LYS A 194 -19.33 1.08 -14.85
CA LYS A 194 -20.70 0.53 -14.87
C LYS A 194 -20.93 -0.34 -13.63
N GLY A 195 -19.97 -1.23 -13.30
CA GLY A 195 -20.05 -2.06 -12.08
C GLY A 195 -20.04 -1.22 -10.79
N ALA A 196 -19.23 -0.17 -10.70
CA ALA A 196 -19.21 0.73 -9.53
C ALA A 196 -20.59 1.41 -9.32
N LYS A 197 -21.24 1.84 -10.41
CA LYS A 197 -22.60 2.41 -10.35
C LYS A 197 -23.65 1.43 -9.86
N GLU A 198 -23.54 0.17 -10.23
CA GLU A 198 -24.45 -0.90 -9.73
C GLU A 198 -24.26 -1.14 -8.21
N LEU A 199 -23.10 -0.79 -7.64
CA LEU A 199 -22.81 -0.83 -6.20
C LEU A 199 -23.14 0.49 -5.46
N GLY A 200 -23.69 1.49 -6.17
CA GLY A 200 -24.10 2.78 -5.59
C GLY A 200 -23.01 3.85 -5.58
N PHE A 201 -21.87 3.65 -6.28
CA PHE A 201 -20.81 4.64 -6.40
C PHE A 201 -20.88 5.39 -7.74
N ALA A 202 -20.43 6.65 -7.77
CA ALA A 202 -20.43 7.44 -9.00
C ALA A 202 -19.50 6.85 -10.08
N ASP A 203 -18.35 6.34 -9.65
CA ASP A 203 -17.29 5.74 -10.48
C ASP A 203 -16.34 4.90 -9.61
N VAL A 204 -15.38 4.20 -10.22
CA VAL A 204 -14.36 3.39 -9.51
C VAL A 204 -13.48 4.26 -8.60
N GLY A 205 -13.14 5.47 -9.02
CA GLY A 205 -12.33 6.38 -8.20
C GLY A 205 -13.07 6.82 -6.93
N SER A 206 -14.39 6.99 -7.00
CA SER A 206 -15.24 7.26 -5.84
C SER A 206 -15.32 6.04 -4.91
N LEU A 207 -15.45 4.83 -5.47
CA LEU A 207 -15.41 3.58 -4.69
C LEU A 207 -14.08 3.45 -3.94
N TRP A 208 -12.94 3.62 -4.60
CA TRP A 208 -11.62 3.52 -3.96
C TRP A 208 -11.43 4.55 -2.84
N ARG A 209 -11.83 5.82 -3.05
CA ARG A 209 -11.74 6.87 -2.02
C ARG A 209 -12.68 6.63 -0.83
N SER A 210 -13.79 5.94 -1.04
CA SER A 210 -14.73 5.59 0.04
C SER A 210 -14.18 4.60 1.06
N ASN A 211 -13.07 3.89 0.74
CA ASN A 211 -12.33 3.05 1.69
C ASN A 211 -11.70 3.84 2.86
N TYR A 212 -11.57 5.16 2.71
CA TYR A 212 -10.91 5.99 3.72
C TYR A 212 -11.89 6.68 4.67
N ASP A 213 -13.11 6.15 4.83
CA ASP A 213 -14.13 6.65 5.78
C ASP A 213 -14.38 8.17 5.70
N MET A 214 -14.26 8.72 4.49
CA MET A 214 -14.50 10.13 4.16
C MET A 214 -15.31 10.21 2.87
N PRO A 215 -16.07 11.31 2.65
CA PRO A 215 -16.62 11.61 1.34
C PRO A 215 -15.48 11.68 0.30
N PRO A 216 -15.61 11.08 -0.89
CA PRO A 216 -14.54 10.99 -1.89
C PRO A 216 -13.88 12.34 -2.25
N GLY A 217 -14.67 13.43 -2.30
CA GLY A 217 -14.15 14.77 -2.56
C GLY A 217 -13.35 15.36 -1.40
N GLU A 218 -13.75 15.10 -0.16
CA GLU A 218 -13.02 15.55 1.03
C GLU A 218 -11.72 14.78 1.19
N PHE A 219 -11.72 13.47 0.91
CA PHE A 219 -10.50 12.70 0.91
C PHE A 219 -9.48 13.21 -0.12
N ALA A 220 -9.91 13.58 -1.33
CA ALA A 220 -9.01 14.15 -2.33
C ALA A 220 -8.39 15.48 -1.86
N LYS A 221 -9.16 16.35 -1.17
CA LYS A 221 -8.63 17.58 -0.55
C LYS A 221 -7.65 17.27 0.58
N GLU A 222 -7.92 16.25 1.38
CA GLU A 222 -7.04 15.83 2.48
C GLU A 222 -5.66 15.38 1.95
N ILE A 223 -5.64 14.61 0.86
CA ILE A 223 -4.40 14.19 0.20
C ILE A 223 -3.59 15.39 -0.32
N ASP A 224 -4.25 16.37 -0.94
CA ASP A 224 -3.59 17.60 -1.39
C ASP A 224 -3.06 18.43 -0.20
N ARG A 225 -3.81 18.52 0.89
CA ARG A 225 -3.38 19.20 2.12
C ARG A 225 -2.10 18.58 2.70
N LEU A 226 -2.07 17.26 2.79
CA LEU A 226 -0.91 16.52 3.28
C LEU A 226 0.32 16.75 2.41
N TRP A 227 0.14 16.74 1.09
CA TRP A 227 1.23 17.06 0.16
C TRP A 227 1.78 18.46 0.40
N LEU A 228 0.92 19.47 0.58
CA LEU A 228 1.34 20.85 0.79
C LEU A 228 2.17 21.02 2.08
N GLN A 229 1.95 20.21 3.11
CA GLN A 229 2.77 20.22 4.33
C GLN A 229 4.22 19.75 4.08
N VAL A 230 4.42 18.76 3.19
CA VAL A 230 5.74 18.17 2.92
C VAL A 230 6.45 18.88 1.77
N LYS A 231 5.72 19.54 0.89
CA LYS A 231 6.25 20.16 -0.33
C LYS A 231 7.50 21.03 -0.11
N PRO A 232 7.62 21.86 0.94
CA PRO A 232 8.83 22.63 1.18
C PRO A 232 10.11 21.79 1.41
N LEU A 233 9.98 20.61 2.03
CA LEU A 233 11.10 19.65 2.18
C LEU A 233 11.42 19.01 0.83
N TYR A 234 10.40 18.57 0.10
CA TYR A 234 10.58 18.01 -1.24
C TYR A 234 11.22 19.00 -2.21
N ASP A 235 10.77 20.25 -2.23
CA ASP A 235 11.33 21.30 -3.09
C ASP A 235 12.82 21.55 -2.80
N ALA A 236 13.22 21.52 -1.53
CA ALA A 236 14.62 21.67 -1.13
C ALA A 236 15.45 20.46 -1.59
N LEU A 237 14.96 19.22 -1.42
CA LEU A 237 15.59 18.01 -1.91
C LEU A 237 15.70 18.02 -3.44
N HIS A 238 14.63 18.37 -4.13
CA HIS A 238 14.60 18.47 -5.60
C HIS A 238 15.61 19.47 -6.14
N ALA A 239 15.70 20.67 -5.54
CA ALA A 239 16.64 21.70 -5.96
C ALA A 239 18.10 21.25 -5.81
N TYR A 240 18.42 20.60 -4.68
CA TYR A 240 19.75 20.05 -4.42
C TYR A 240 20.12 18.94 -5.42
N VAL A 241 19.23 17.97 -5.61
CA VAL A 241 19.41 16.86 -6.57
C VAL A 241 19.56 17.39 -7.99
N ARG A 242 18.69 18.32 -8.41
CA ARG A 242 18.78 18.95 -9.73
C ARG A 242 20.13 19.61 -9.96
N THR A 243 20.67 20.31 -8.97
CA THR A 243 21.98 20.98 -9.07
C THR A 243 23.10 19.94 -9.22
N ALA A 244 23.06 18.85 -8.49
CA ALA A 244 24.02 17.75 -8.63
C ALA A 244 23.95 17.09 -10.02
N LEU A 245 22.74 16.81 -10.51
CA LEU A 245 22.53 16.24 -11.84
C LEU A 245 22.96 17.20 -12.98
N ALA A 246 22.77 18.51 -12.80
CA ALA A 246 23.24 19.51 -13.75
C ALA A 246 24.78 19.59 -13.78
N LYS A 247 25.45 19.28 -12.67
CA LYS A 247 26.93 19.15 -12.61
C LYS A 247 27.39 17.88 -13.32
N GLU A 248 26.71 16.76 -13.13
CA GLU A 248 27.05 15.46 -13.72
C GLU A 248 26.81 15.44 -15.24
N TYR A 249 25.61 15.83 -15.69
CA TYR A 249 25.19 15.67 -17.09
C TYR A 249 25.32 16.92 -17.95
N GLY A 250 25.61 18.06 -17.34
CA GLY A 250 25.71 19.34 -18.01
C GLY A 250 24.40 20.15 -18.08
N LYS A 251 24.54 21.48 -18.12
CA LYS A 251 23.40 22.42 -18.06
C LYS A 251 22.45 22.34 -19.25
N GLY A 252 22.91 21.86 -20.40
CA GLY A 252 22.05 21.67 -21.58
C GLY A 252 21.12 20.46 -21.48
N LYS A 253 21.37 19.54 -20.54
CA LYS A 253 20.55 18.34 -20.29
C LYS A 253 19.68 18.46 -19.04
N VAL A 254 20.13 19.25 -18.05
CA VAL A 254 19.38 19.54 -16.82
C VAL A 254 19.41 21.06 -16.57
N GLU A 255 18.28 21.71 -16.78
CA GLU A 255 18.17 23.16 -16.63
C GLU A 255 18.19 23.59 -15.16
N ARG A 256 18.91 24.69 -14.87
CA ARG A 256 18.89 25.31 -13.54
C ARG A 256 17.51 25.94 -13.28
N GLY A 257 16.88 25.52 -12.19
CA GLY A 257 15.56 26.04 -11.79
C GLY A 257 14.39 25.45 -12.59
N GLY A 258 14.65 24.43 -13.45
CA GLY A 258 13.66 23.71 -14.22
C GLY A 258 13.31 22.33 -13.65
N ARG A 259 12.63 21.54 -14.45
CA ARG A 259 12.25 20.16 -14.13
C ARG A 259 13.41 19.19 -14.40
N ILE A 260 13.43 18.06 -13.73
CA ILE A 260 14.45 17.02 -13.94
C ILE A 260 13.94 16.04 -15.00
N PRO A 261 14.72 15.68 -16.03
CA PRO A 261 14.38 14.58 -16.94
C PRO A 261 14.25 13.26 -16.17
N ALA A 262 13.10 12.60 -16.27
CA ALA A 262 12.72 11.48 -15.41
C ALA A 262 13.70 10.31 -15.40
N HIS A 263 14.40 10.05 -16.52
CA HIS A 263 15.36 8.94 -16.67
C HIS A 263 16.66 9.11 -15.86
N LEU A 264 16.94 10.31 -15.31
CA LEU A 264 18.18 10.59 -14.59
C LEU A 264 18.14 10.29 -13.08
N LEU A 265 16.98 9.88 -12.56
CA LEU A 265 16.74 9.71 -11.13
C LEU A 265 16.96 8.26 -10.63
N GLY A 266 17.62 7.42 -11.43
CA GLY A 266 18.05 6.08 -11.00
C GLY A 266 16.94 5.03 -10.85
N ASN A 267 15.72 5.35 -11.29
CA ASN A 267 14.55 4.47 -11.19
C ASN A 267 13.64 4.68 -12.41
N MET A 268 13.04 3.61 -12.93
CA MET A 268 12.22 3.62 -14.14
C MET A 268 11.09 4.67 -14.11
N TRP A 269 10.49 4.88 -12.95
CA TRP A 269 9.38 5.81 -12.76
C TRP A 269 9.77 7.08 -11.98
N ALA A 270 11.05 7.24 -11.64
CA ALA A 270 11.55 8.31 -10.76
C ALA A 270 10.77 8.36 -9.42
N GLN A 271 10.31 7.22 -8.92
CA GLN A 271 9.55 7.12 -7.67
C GLN A 271 10.45 7.00 -6.44
N SER A 272 11.67 6.50 -6.59
CA SER A 272 12.74 6.52 -5.58
C SER A 272 14.01 7.03 -6.26
N TRP A 273 14.78 7.85 -5.55
CA TRP A 273 16.02 8.42 -6.04
C TRP A 273 17.24 7.83 -5.33
N LEU A 274 17.06 6.76 -4.55
CA LEU A 274 18.11 6.16 -3.73
C LEU A 274 19.34 5.76 -4.57
N ASN A 275 19.15 5.26 -5.78
CA ASN A 275 20.22 4.81 -6.65
C ASN A 275 21.16 5.92 -7.11
N ILE A 276 20.79 7.19 -7.00
CA ILE A 276 21.67 8.32 -7.29
C ILE A 276 22.35 8.89 -6.03
N TYR A 277 22.22 8.23 -4.87
CA TYR A 277 22.88 8.68 -3.62
C TYR A 277 24.34 9.02 -3.79
N PRO A 278 25.19 8.24 -4.54
CA PRO A 278 26.60 8.60 -4.74
C PRO A 278 26.84 9.97 -5.38
N LEU A 279 25.89 10.52 -6.13
CA LEU A 279 25.97 11.85 -6.75
C LEU A 279 25.57 12.99 -5.79
N VAL A 280 24.87 12.67 -4.72
CA VAL A 280 24.22 13.64 -3.82
C VAL A 280 24.56 13.42 -2.34
N ALA A 281 25.46 12.50 -2.04
CA ALA A 281 25.87 12.19 -0.68
C ALA A 281 26.44 13.43 0.04
N PRO A 282 25.98 13.71 1.28
CA PRO A 282 26.60 14.74 2.09
C PRO A 282 28.08 14.39 2.40
N PRO A 283 28.96 15.39 2.57
CA PRO A 283 30.38 15.14 2.89
C PRO A 283 30.61 14.37 4.20
N SER A 284 29.70 14.51 5.18
CA SER A 284 29.71 13.82 6.47
C SER A 284 28.57 12.79 6.51
N GLY A 285 28.66 11.71 5.72
CA GLY A 285 27.56 10.76 5.57
C GLY A 285 27.85 9.36 6.11
N ASP A 286 28.97 9.16 6.83
CA ASP A 286 29.31 7.88 7.45
C ASP A 286 28.59 7.75 8.79
N PRO A 287 27.69 6.77 8.97
CA PRO A 287 26.98 6.55 10.23
C PRO A 287 27.89 6.05 11.37
N GLY A 288 29.15 5.72 11.10
CA GLY A 288 30.13 5.26 12.09
C GLY A 288 29.97 3.77 12.47
N TYR A 289 29.12 3.03 11.80
CA TYR A 289 28.95 1.58 11.96
C TYR A 289 28.42 0.93 10.66
N ASP A 290 28.68 -0.36 10.53
CA ASP A 290 28.18 -1.22 9.47
C ASP A 290 27.44 -2.40 10.11
N LEU A 291 26.10 -2.33 10.14
CA LEU A 291 25.27 -3.35 10.78
C LEU A 291 25.42 -4.71 10.08
N THR A 292 25.53 -4.74 8.76
CA THR A 292 25.76 -5.98 8.01
C THR A 292 27.04 -6.67 8.48
N LYS A 293 28.14 -5.93 8.56
CA LYS A 293 29.43 -6.45 9.06
C LYS A 293 29.33 -6.92 10.51
N ILE A 294 28.67 -6.15 11.38
CA ILE A 294 28.48 -6.52 12.79
C ILE A 294 27.72 -7.85 12.92
N LEU A 295 26.63 -8.03 12.17
CA LEU A 295 25.84 -9.26 12.18
C LEU A 295 26.65 -10.45 11.69
N GLN A 296 27.43 -10.29 10.62
CA GLN A 296 28.29 -11.34 10.06
C GLN A 296 29.46 -11.72 11.01
N GLU A 297 30.11 -10.74 11.62
CA GLU A 297 31.18 -10.99 12.60
C GLU A 297 30.67 -11.72 13.86
N ARG A 298 29.42 -11.48 14.24
CA ARG A 298 28.72 -12.19 15.32
C ARG A 298 28.24 -13.57 14.91
N LYS A 299 28.36 -13.94 13.63
CA LYS A 299 27.83 -15.18 13.05
C LYS A 299 26.34 -15.36 13.35
N ALA A 300 25.59 -14.24 13.31
CA ALA A 300 24.14 -14.28 13.48
C ALA A 300 23.52 -15.20 12.42
N THR A 301 22.50 -15.92 12.80
CA THR A 301 21.70 -16.75 11.89
C THR A 301 20.43 -16.00 11.49
N GLU A 302 19.73 -16.52 10.48
CA GLU A 302 18.45 -16.00 10.04
C GLU A 302 17.43 -16.01 11.19
N GLU A 303 17.39 -17.08 11.98
CA GLU A 303 16.52 -17.20 13.16
C GLU A 303 16.89 -16.20 14.26
N ASP A 304 18.18 -15.92 14.46
CA ASP A 304 18.62 -14.90 15.43
C ASP A 304 18.05 -13.53 15.09
N LEU A 305 18.02 -13.16 13.80
CA LEU A 305 17.43 -11.88 13.36
C LEU A 305 15.94 -11.82 13.67
N VAL A 306 15.20 -12.91 13.41
CA VAL A 306 13.76 -13.00 13.71
C VAL A 306 13.52 -12.95 15.22
N HIS A 307 14.35 -13.62 16.05
CA HIS A 307 14.28 -13.53 17.51
C HIS A 307 14.55 -12.10 18.04
N ILE A 308 15.47 -11.38 17.40
CA ILE A 308 15.70 -9.97 17.76
C ILE A 308 14.46 -9.14 17.45
N GLY A 309 13.85 -9.33 16.29
CA GLY A 309 12.60 -8.67 15.91
C GLY A 309 11.45 -9.01 16.88
N GLU A 310 11.26 -10.28 17.24
CA GLU A 310 10.26 -10.67 18.24
C GLU A 310 10.51 -9.99 19.58
N ARG A 311 11.77 -9.99 20.06
CA ARG A 311 12.14 -9.31 21.32
C ARG A 311 11.81 -7.83 21.32
N PHE A 312 11.88 -7.16 20.15
CA PHE A 312 11.45 -5.77 20.03
C PHE A 312 9.99 -5.63 20.49
N PHE A 313 9.07 -6.42 19.92
CA PHE A 313 7.65 -6.36 20.28
C PHE A 313 7.37 -6.83 21.70
N VAL A 314 8.05 -7.86 22.18
CA VAL A 314 7.92 -8.33 23.57
C VAL A 314 8.37 -7.26 24.56
N SER A 315 9.43 -6.52 24.23
CA SER A 315 9.95 -5.43 25.09
C SER A 315 8.95 -4.30 25.31
N ILE A 316 8.12 -4.03 24.30
CA ILE A 316 7.05 -3.03 24.37
C ILE A 316 5.72 -3.61 24.89
N GLY A 317 5.72 -4.89 25.33
CA GLY A 317 4.64 -5.51 26.07
C GLY A 317 3.70 -6.41 25.25
N PHE A 318 4.03 -6.77 24.00
CA PHE A 318 3.30 -7.82 23.29
C PHE A 318 3.69 -9.21 23.79
N ASP A 319 2.76 -10.17 23.67
CA ASP A 319 3.06 -11.56 23.99
C ASP A 319 3.97 -12.17 22.89
N PRO A 320 4.88 -13.10 23.24
CA PRO A 320 5.70 -13.81 22.26
C PRO A 320 4.86 -14.46 21.16
N LEU A 321 5.44 -14.63 19.99
CA LEU A 321 4.81 -15.34 18.88
C LEU A 321 4.54 -16.80 19.25
N PRO A 322 3.46 -17.42 18.73
CA PRO A 322 3.12 -18.80 19.07
C PRO A 322 4.17 -19.78 18.54
N ALA A 323 4.35 -20.93 19.20
CA ALA A 323 5.30 -21.96 18.76
C ALA A 323 5.07 -22.40 17.31
N SER A 324 3.83 -22.35 16.82
CA SER A 324 3.47 -22.64 15.42
C SER A 324 4.13 -21.68 14.43
N PHE A 325 4.38 -20.42 14.81
CA PHE A 325 5.08 -19.44 13.97
C PHE A 325 6.49 -19.94 13.61
N TRP A 326 7.24 -20.38 14.60
CA TRP A 326 8.63 -20.86 14.42
C TRP A 326 8.73 -22.14 13.59
N ILE A 327 7.72 -23.01 13.70
CA ILE A 327 7.67 -24.30 12.99
C ILE A 327 7.23 -24.14 11.53
N ARG A 328 6.35 -23.16 11.25
CA ARG A 328 5.62 -23.04 9.98
C ARG A 328 6.10 -21.92 9.08
N SER A 329 6.88 -20.98 9.59
CA SER A 329 7.46 -19.89 8.79
C SER A 329 8.59 -20.41 7.89
N LEU A 330 8.91 -19.65 6.85
CA LEU A 330 10.06 -19.88 5.99
C LEU A 330 11.07 -18.76 6.18
N PHE A 331 12.23 -19.06 6.76
CA PHE A 331 13.31 -18.10 7.00
C PHE A 331 14.47 -18.22 6.01
N ARG A 332 14.60 -19.37 5.33
CA ARG A 332 15.71 -19.67 4.41
C ARG A 332 15.20 -20.15 3.07
N LYS A 333 15.91 -19.78 2.00
CA LYS A 333 15.63 -20.35 0.69
C LYS A 333 15.94 -21.86 0.71
N PRO A 334 14.95 -22.75 0.43
CA PRO A 334 15.21 -24.17 0.28
C PRO A 334 16.14 -24.44 -0.90
N GLN A 335 16.93 -25.53 -0.81
CA GLN A 335 17.82 -25.95 -1.90
C GLN A 335 17.16 -26.92 -2.88
N ASP A 336 16.06 -27.55 -2.48
CA ASP A 336 15.39 -28.64 -3.17
C ASP A 336 14.18 -28.18 -4.00
N ARG A 337 13.80 -26.90 -3.92
CA ARG A 337 12.64 -26.36 -4.61
C ARG A 337 12.69 -24.85 -4.81
N GLU A 338 11.93 -24.34 -5.75
CA GLU A 338 11.72 -22.91 -5.94
C GLU A 338 10.63 -22.38 -5.01
N VAL A 339 10.86 -21.18 -4.50
CA VAL A 339 9.96 -20.44 -3.61
C VAL A 339 9.93 -18.96 -4.01
N ILE A 340 8.87 -18.25 -3.64
CA ILE A 340 8.82 -16.80 -3.75
C ILE A 340 9.56 -16.19 -2.56
N CYS A 341 10.76 -15.66 -2.79
CA CYS A 341 11.64 -15.12 -1.75
C CYS A 341 11.20 -13.75 -1.20
N HIS A 342 10.31 -13.03 -1.89
CA HIS A 342 9.81 -11.74 -1.41
C HIS A 342 9.21 -11.87 -0.01
N ALA A 343 9.65 -11.02 0.94
CA ALA A 343 9.19 -11.03 2.32
C ALA A 343 7.66 -10.83 2.39
N SER A 344 7.01 -11.53 3.31
CA SER A 344 5.57 -11.40 3.52
C SER A 344 5.12 -12.01 4.85
N ALA A 345 4.19 -11.35 5.53
CA ALA A 345 3.55 -11.80 6.76
C ALA A 345 2.16 -12.38 6.47
N TRP A 346 1.82 -13.46 7.13
CA TRP A 346 0.61 -14.25 6.88
C TRP A 346 -0.18 -14.51 8.17
N SER A 347 -1.51 -14.39 8.09
CA SER A 347 -2.47 -14.98 9.03
C SER A 347 -3.29 -16.01 8.27
N ILE A 348 -3.00 -17.30 8.47
CA ILE A 348 -3.57 -18.38 7.63
C ILE A 348 -5.02 -18.71 8.01
N ASP A 349 -5.33 -18.68 9.30
CA ASP A 349 -6.65 -19.06 9.84
C ASP A 349 -7.44 -17.88 10.39
N PHE A 350 -6.90 -16.67 10.26
CA PHE A 350 -7.45 -15.44 10.83
C PHE A 350 -7.60 -15.51 12.36
N HIS A 351 -6.69 -16.25 13.02
CA HIS A 351 -6.61 -16.37 14.46
C HIS A 351 -5.16 -16.42 14.94
N ASP A 352 -4.52 -17.59 15.06
CA ASP A 352 -3.19 -17.77 15.65
C ASP A 352 -2.18 -18.49 14.73
N ASP A 353 -2.58 -18.91 13.53
CA ASP A 353 -1.64 -19.47 12.56
C ASP A 353 -0.95 -18.32 11.79
N LEU A 354 -0.07 -17.63 12.52
CA LEU A 354 0.76 -16.56 11.99
C LEU A 354 2.05 -17.12 11.42
N ARG A 355 2.52 -16.54 10.30
CA ARG A 355 3.77 -16.94 9.64
C ARG A 355 4.42 -15.74 8.97
N ILE A 356 5.76 -15.81 8.81
CA ILE A 356 6.47 -15.02 7.79
C ILE A 356 7.11 -15.96 6.76
N LYS A 357 7.26 -15.43 5.55
CA LYS A 357 7.99 -16.07 4.47
C LYS A 357 9.01 -15.09 3.95
N MET A 358 10.27 -15.46 4.01
CA MET A 358 11.38 -14.63 3.58
C MET A 358 12.61 -15.53 3.33
N CYS A 359 13.38 -15.26 2.27
CA CYS A 359 14.71 -15.86 2.09
C CYS A 359 15.72 -14.93 2.75
N ILE A 360 15.85 -15.01 4.05
CA ILE A 360 16.64 -14.05 4.85
C ILE A 360 18.12 -14.15 4.49
N GLU A 361 18.72 -12.99 4.24
CA GLU A 361 20.16 -12.78 4.21
C GLU A 361 20.60 -12.02 5.47
N VAL A 362 21.75 -12.37 6.02
CA VAL A 362 22.24 -11.72 7.24
C VAL A 362 22.88 -10.39 6.90
N ASN A 363 22.03 -9.35 6.78
CA ASN A 363 22.41 -7.99 6.43
C ASN A 363 21.48 -6.95 7.08
N ASP A 364 21.80 -5.67 6.93
CA ASP A 364 21.03 -4.54 7.47
C ASP A 364 19.62 -4.43 6.84
N GLU A 365 19.51 -4.65 5.53
CA GLU A 365 18.23 -4.53 4.81
C GLU A 365 17.23 -5.56 5.34
N ASP A 366 17.63 -6.82 5.45
CA ASP A 366 16.76 -7.88 5.95
C ASP A 366 16.49 -7.77 7.45
N PHE A 367 17.44 -7.25 8.23
CA PHE A 367 17.19 -6.92 9.63
C PHE A 367 16.03 -5.92 9.77
N GLN A 368 16.00 -4.86 8.95
CA GLN A 368 14.91 -3.90 8.93
C GLN A 368 13.60 -4.52 8.42
N THR A 369 13.67 -5.30 7.34
CA THR A 369 12.52 -5.98 6.74
C THR A 369 11.86 -6.95 7.72
N ILE A 370 12.62 -7.71 8.51
CA ILE A 370 12.08 -8.61 9.55
C ILE A 370 11.25 -7.83 10.57
N HIS A 371 11.73 -6.69 11.05
CA HIS A 371 10.98 -5.88 12.02
C HIS A 371 9.69 -5.34 11.39
N HIS A 372 9.70 -4.96 10.12
CA HIS A 372 8.53 -4.55 9.35
C HIS A 372 7.51 -5.68 9.22
N GLU A 373 7.94 -6.88 8.76
CA GLU A 373 7.05 -8.04 8.57
C GLU A 373 6.44 -8.54 9.88
N LEU A 374 7.23 -8.56 10.95
CA LEU A 374 6.70 -8.86 12.28
C LEU A 374 5.69 -7.83 12.74
N GLY A 375 5.83 -6.56 12.36
CA GLY A 375 4.81 -5.53 12.57
C GLY A 375 3.46 -5.95 12.01
N HIS A 376 3.43 -6.53 10.82
CA HIS A 376 2.20 -7.09 10.24
C HIS A 376 1.65 -8.25 11.07
N ASN A 377 2.48 -9.20 11.50
CA ASN A 377 2.01 -10.34 12.31
C ASN A 377 1.44 -9.90 13.66
N PHE A 378 2.09 -8.96 14.35
CA PHE A 378 1.58 -8.43 15.62
C PHE A 378 0.30 -7.62 15.43
N TYR A 379 0.13 -6.93 14.30
CA TYR A 379 -1.11 -6.26 13.97
C TYR A 379 -2.24 -7.28 13.69
N GLN A 380 -1.97 -8.30 12.86
CA GLN A 380 -2.90 -9.39 12.58
C GLN A 380 -3.39 -10.05 13.88
N ARG A 381 -2.47 -10.30 14.83
CA ARG A 381 -2.80 -10.87 16.13
C ARG A 381 -3.61 -9.93 17.01
N ALA A 382 -3.35 -8.62 16.96
CA ALA A 382 -4.03 -7.64 17.79
C ALA A 382 -5.53 -7.52 17.46
N TYR A 383 -5.92 -7.66 16.19
CA TYR A 383 -7.32 -7.60 15.77
C TYR A 383 -7.98 -8.98 15.60
N ASN A 384 -7.33 -10.10 15.86
CA ASN A 384 -7.90 -11.44 15.62
C ASN A 384 -9.14 -11.75 16.46
N GLY A 385 -9.36 -11.03 17.55
CA GLY A 385 -10.59 -11.09 18.36
C GLY A 385 -11.79 -10.35 17.75
N GLN A 386 -11.59 -9.58 16.68
CA GLN A 386 -12.68 -8.90 15.98
C GLN A 386 -13.50 -9.87 15.10
N PRO A 387 -14.78 -9.56 14.79
CA PRO A 387 -15.50 -10.21 13.70
C PRO A 387 -14.69 -10.21 12.41
N LEU A 388 -14.86 -11.23 11.56
CA LEU A 388 -14.00 -11.45 10.39
C LEU A 388 -13.87 -10.23 9.47
N LEU A 389 -14.99 -9.56 9.17
CA LEU A 389 -14.98 -8.38 8.29
C LEU A 389 -14.29 -7.16 8.91
N PHE A 390 -13.98 -7.19 10.20
CA PHE A 390 -13.21 -6.15 10.87
C PHE A 390 -11.75 -6.53 11.08
N GLN A 391 -11.34 -7.75 10.70
CA GLN A 391 -9.95 -8.21 10.76
C GLN A 391 -9.14 -7.65 9.59
N GLY A 392 -8.67 -6.43 9.77
CA GLY A 392 -7.83 -5.68 8.85
C GLY A 392 -7.33 -4.41 9.54
N SER A 393 -6.42 -3.68 8.94
CA SER A 393 -6.00 -2.38 9.49
C SER A 393 -7.08 -1.32 9.30
N ALA A 394 -7.06 -0.25 10.07
CA ALA A 394 -8.07 0.80 10.07
C ALA A 394 -8.35 1.39 8.66
N ASN A 395 -7.32 1.48 7.82
CA ASN A 395 -7.38 1.57 6.37
C ASN A 395 -6.14 0.88 5.77
N ASP A 396 -6.05 0.75 4.46
CA ASP A 396 -5.00 -0.01 3.77
C ASP A 396 -3.57 0.62 3.89
N GLY A 397 -3.46 1.84 4.41
CA GLY A 397 -2.17 2.48 4.72
C GLY A 397 -1.64 2.16 6.14
N PHE A 398 -2.49 1.73 7.09
CA PHE A 398 -2.08 1.55 8.48
C PHE A 398 -1.17 0.34 8.70
N HIS A 399 -1.37 -0.75 7.94
CA HIS A 399 -0.52 -1.94 8.05
C HIS A 399 0.92 -1.63 7.68
N GLU A 400 1.11 -1.04 6.50
CA GLU A 400 2.43 -0.61 6.02
C GLU A 400 3.05 0.46 6.93
N ALA A 401 2.22 1.43 7.37
CA ALA A 401 2.69 2.49 8.26
C ALA A 401 3.19 1.96 9.60
N LEU A 402 2.58 0.90 10.13
CA LEU A 402 3.03 0.29 11.38
C LEU A 402 4.37 -0.42 11.21
N GLY A 403 4.51 -1.27 10.20
CA GLY A 403 5.77 -1.97 9.92
C GLY A 403 6.92 -0.98 9.73
N ASP A 404 6.69 0.05 8.92
CA ASP A 404 7.65 1.12 8.70
C ASP A 404 7.93 1.97 9.95
N ALA A 405 6.92 2.27 10.80
CA ALA A 405 7.13 3.03 12.04
C ALA A 405 8.00 2.25 13.06
N VAL A 406 7.87 0.92 13.07
CA VAL A 406 8.77 0.04 13.83
C VAL A 406 10.18 0.10 13.26
N ALA A 407 10.34 0.03 11.94
CA ALA A 407 11.64 0.16 11.28
C ALA A 407 12.31 1.52 11.57
N LEU A 408 11.55 2.63 11.70
CA LEU A 408 12.08 3.92 12.14
C LEU A 408 12.65 3.92 13.58
N SER A 409 12.31 2.93 14.39
CA SER A 409 12.84 2.76 15.75
C SER A 409 14.17 1.99 15.81
N LEU A 410 14.70 1.53 14.66
CA LEU A 410 15.97 0.81 14.58
C LEU A 410 17.16 1.78 14.56
N SER A 411 17.18 2.69 15.53
CA SER A 411 18.17 3.74 15.69
C SER A 411 19.51 3.22 16.25
N PRO A 412 20.61 4.00 16.18
CA PRO A 412 21.87 3.64 16.85
C PRO A 412 21.69 3.34 18.35
N GLU A 413 20.77 4.04 19.03
CA GLU A 413 20.43 3.82 20.43
C GLU A 413 19.82 2.42 20.66
N TYR A 414 18.99 1.95 19.74
CA TYR A 414 18.48 0.57 19.75
C TYR A 414 19.61 -0.45 19.58
N LEU A 415 20.49 -0.24 18.60
CA LEU A 415 21.63 -1.13 18.37
C LEU A 415 22.58 -1.18 19.59
N GLN A 416 22.76 -0.07 20.31
CA GLN A 416 23.51 -0.04 21.54
C GLN A 416 22.81 -0.85 22.64
N GLN A 417 21.49 -0.71 22.82
CA GLN A 417 20.73 -1.51 23.79
C GLN A 417 20.78 -3.01 23.51
N LEU A 418 20.90 -3.40 22.23
CA LEU A 418 21.16 -4.80 21.83
C LEU A 418 22.62 -5.22 22.02
N GLY A 419 23.50 -4.31 22.42
CA GLY A 419 24.94 -4.53 22.53
C GLY A 419 25.60 -4.75 21.18
N MET A 420 24.98 -4.37 20.06
CA MET A 420 25.56 -4.47 18.71
C MET A 420 26.66 -3.45 18.48
N ILE A 421 26.50 -2.26 19.01
CA ILE A 421 27.52 -1.22 19.05
C ILE A 421 27.81 -0.85 20.50
N SER A 422 29.05 -0.49 20.80
CA SER A 422 29.48 -0.12 22.16
C SER A 422 29.14 1.33 22.51
N THR A 423 29.17 2.21 21.50
CA THR A 423 28.93 3.65 21.63
C THR A 423 27.97 4.11 20.56
N VAL A 424 27.00 4.95 20.93
CA VAL A 424 26.16 5.63 19.95
C VAL A 424 27.03 6.67 19.22
N PRO A 425 27.12 6.63 17.87
CA PRO A 425 27.84 7.63 17.11
C PRO A 425 27.27 9.04 17.33
N ASP A 426 28.10 10.04 17.19
CA ASP A 426 27.62 11.43 17.23
C ASP A 426 26.71 11.74 16.01
N ALA A 427 26.04 12.90 16.06
CA ALA A 427 25.06 13.27 15.04
C ALA A 427 25.68 13.69 13.68
N SER A 428 27.00 13.69 13.52
CA SER A 428 27.66 14.13 12.28
C SER A 428 27.38 13.20 11.10
N GLY A 429 27.22 11.90 11.37
CA GLY A 429 26.86 10.88 10.38
C GLY A 429 25.37 10.84 9.98
N ASP A 430 24.48 11.46 10.75
CA ASP A 430 23.03 11.38 10.55
C ASP A 430 22.58 11.91 9.17
N LEU A 431 23.28 12.91 8.63
CA LEU A 431 22.94 13.49 7.33
C LEU A 431 22.97 12.47 6.20
N GLY A 432 23.89 11.52 6.23
CA GLY A 432 23.98 10.46 5.23
C GLY A 432 22.79 9.51 5.28
N LEU A 433 22.40 9.07 6.48
CA LEU A 433 21.24 8.23 6.70
C LEU A 433 19.94 8.95 6.31
N LEU A 434 19.78 10.20 6.76
CA LEU A 434 18.61 11.01 6.43
C LEU A 434 18.53 11.31 4.93
N MET A 435 19.65 11.53 4.24
CA MET A 435 19.66 11.73 2.79
C MET A 435 19.23 10.46 2.06
N LYS A 436 19.76 9.28 2.39
CA LYS A 436 19.32 8.01 1.80
C LYS A 436 17.82 7.81 1.98
N MET A 437 17.32 8.00 3.20
CA MET A 437 15.90 7.87 3.51
C MET A 437 15.05 8.92 2.79
N ALA A 438 15.51 10.17 2.66
CA ALA A 438 14.79 11.21 1.93
C ALA A 438 14.72 10.91 0.43
N LEU A 439 15.80 10.39 -0.17
CA LEU A 439 15.82 9.96 -1.58
C LEU A 439 14.87 8.77 -1.85
N ASP A 440 14.53 8.00 -0.84
CA ASP A 440 13.52 6.96 -0.92
C ASP A 440 12.11 7.49 -0.56
N LYS A 441 11.90 7.88 0.69
CA LYS A 441 10.58 8.17 1.26
C LYS A 441 10.03 9.54 0.84
N VAL A 442 10.84 10.61 0.87
CA VAL A 442 10.37 11.96 0.51
C VAL A 442 10.23 12.10 -1.01
N ALA A 443 11.17 11.57 -1.78
CA ALA A 443 11.11 11.56 -3.24
C ALA A 443 9.91 10.78 -3.78
N PHE A 444 9.45 9.75 -3.04
CA PHE A 444 8.31 8.91 -3.39
C PHE A 444 6.97 9.66 -3.31
N LEU A 445 6.78 10.54 -2.34
CA LEU A 445 5.48 11.12 -2.01
C LEU A 445 4.72 11.71 -3.21
N PRO A 446 5.30 12.57 -4.05
CA PRO A 446 4.55 13.11 -5.18
C PRO A 446 4.20 12.05 -6.23
N PHE A 447 5.00 11.00 -6.40
CA PHE A 447 4.65 9.89 -7.29
C PHE A 447 3.51 9.05 -6.71
N GLY A 448 3.55 8.76 -5.40
CA GLY A 448 2.48 8.09 -4.68
C GLY A 448 1.13 8.78 -4.84
N LEU A 449 1.15 10.11 -4.93
CA LEU A 449 -0.02 10.94 -5.15
C LEU A 449 -0.50 10.92 -6.61
N VAL A 450 0.41 11.07 -7.59
CA VAL A 450 0.08 11.23 -9.02
C VAL A 450 -0.69 10.04 -9.58
N VAL A 451 -0.31 8.81 -9.22
CA VAL A 451 -0.85 7.59 -9.84
C VAL A 451 -2.37 7.51 -9.69
N ASP A 452 -2.88 7.72 -8.48
CA ASP A 452 -4.33 7.66 -8.24
C ASP A 452 -5.05 8.96 -8.56
N GLN A 453 -4.43 10.11 -8.40
CA GLN A 453 -4.97 11.38 -8.87
C GLN A 453 -5.29 11.32 -10.38
N TRP A 454 -4.41 10.72 -11.17
CA TRP A 454 -4.64 10.49 -12.59
C TRP A 454 -5.80 9.50 -12.81
N ARG A 455 -5.80 8.34 -12.12
CA ARG A 455 -6.85 7.32 -12.27
C ARG A 455 -8.23 7.82 -11.85
N TRP A 456 -8.33 8.56 -10.74
CA TRP A 456 -9.61 9.13 -10.30
C TRP A 456 -10.21 10.05 -11.36
N LYS A 457 -9.39 10.87 -12.00
CA LYS A 457 -9.81 11.77 -13.07
C LYS A 457 -10.19 11.02 -14.36
N VAL A 458 -9.53 9.92 -14.66
CA VAL A 458 -9.91 9.01 -15.75
C VAL A 458 -11.26 8.35 -15.46
N PHE A 459 -11.46 7.82 -14.27
CA PHE A 459 -12.72 7.17 -13.89
C PHE A 459 -13.88 8.16 -13.81
N SER A 460 -13.68 9.37 -13.31
CA SER A 460 -14.73 10.41 -13.30
C SER A 460 -15.05 10.96 -14.70
N GLY A 461 -14.20 10.73 -15.69
CA GLY A 461 -14.30 11.31 -17.04
C GLY A 461 -13.76 12.73 -17.16
N GLU A 462 -13.14 13.28 -16.12
CA GLU A 462 -12.44 14.58 -16.18
C GLU A 462 -11.26 14.54 -17.16
N ILE A 463 -10.57 13.40 -17.25
CA ILE A 463 -9.54 13.12 -18.26
C ILE A 463 -10.15 12.20 -19.31
N SER A 464 -10.27 12.71 -20.54
CA SER A 464 -10.75 11.92 -21.68
C SER A 464 -9.67 10.94 -22.20
N PRO A 465 -10.05 9.89 -22.92
CA PRO A 465 -9.09 8.98 -23.54
C PRO A 465 -8.05 9.67 -24.45
N ASN A 466 -8.37 10.82 -25.03
CA ASN A 466 -7.46 11.57 -25.90
C ASN A 466 -6.44 12.42 -25.13
N GLU A 467 -6.48 12.38 -23.79
CA GLU A 467 -5.61 13.18 -22.92
C GLU A 467 -4.86 12.29 -21.88
N TYR A 468 -4.89 10.98 -22.02
CA TYR A 468 -4.32 10.07 -21.02
C TYR A 468 -2.83 10.32 -20.80
N ASN A 469 -2.06 10.47 -21.86
CA ASN A 469 -0.62 10.62 -21.73
C ASN A 469 -0.21 12.05 -21.39
N SER A 470 -0.82 13.04 -22.00
CA SER A 470 -0.54 14.47 -21.72
C SER A 470 -0.94 14.87 -20.29
N SER A 471 -2.08 14.40 -19.80
CA SER A 471 -2.53 14.65 -18.43
C SER A 471 -1.62 13.95 -17.40
N TRP A 472 -1.13 12.73 -17.70
CA TRP A 472 -0.14 12.06 -16.86
C TRP A 472 1.12 12.89 -16.67
N TRP A 473 1.69 13.40 -17.76
CA TRP A 473 2.89 14.24 -17.69
C TRP A 473 2.61 15.58 -17.02
N SER A 474 1.46 16.19 -17.27
CA SER A 474 1.05 17.42 -16.57
C SER A 474 1.01 17.25 -15.04
N LEU A 475 0.50 16.12 -14.55
CA LEU A 475 0.49 15.80 -13.12
C LEU A 475 1.91 15.53 -12.59
N ARG A 476 2.74 14.80 -13.34
CA ARG A 476 4.13 14.56 -12.96
C ARG A 476 4.96 15.85 -12.90
N GLU A 477 4.76 16.73 -13.86
CA GLU A 477 5.38 18.06 -13.86
C GLU A 477 4.95 18.89 -12.66
N LYS A 478 3.64 18.88 -12.37
CA LYS A 478 3.06 19.63 -11.26
C LYS A 478 3.54 19.15 -9.88
N TYR A 479 3.51 17.84 -9.64
CA TYR A 479 3.76 17.28 -8.31
C TYR A 479 5.21 16.82 -8.10
N GLN A 480 5.83 16.20 -9.10
CA GLN A 480 7.21 15.70 -8.98
C GLN A 480 8.28 16.68 -9.50
N GLY A 481 7.91 17.69 -10.28
CA GLY A 481 8.92 18.53 -10.95
C GLY A 481 9.80 17.74 -11.91
N VAL A 482 9.30 16.65 -12.50
CA VAL A 482 9.98 15.86 -13.51
C VAL A 482 9.32 16.06 -14.87
N GLN A 483 10.11 15.91 -15.93
CA GLN A 483 9.63 15.99 -17.30
C GLN A 483 9.96 14.72 -18.07
N ALA A 484 9.18 14.44 -19.11
CA ALA A 484 9.52 13.40 -20.05
C ALA A 484 10.87 13.71 -20.71
N PRO A 485 11.79 12.74 -20.83
CA PRO A 485 13.11 12.99 -21.40
C PRO A 485 13.10 13.16 -22.93
N VAL A 486 12.00 12.78 -23.59
CA VAL A 486 11.74 12.93 -25.02
C VAL A 486 10.28 13.33 -25.23
N GLU A 487 9.99 13.87 -26.40
CA GLU A 487 8.59 14.18 -26.77
C GLU A 487 7.71 12.94 -26.66
N ARG A 488 6.55 13.13 -26.01
CA ARG A 488 5.51 12.10 -25.83
C ARG A 488 4.19 12.60 -26.41
N THR A 489 3.46 11.67 -27.00
CA THR A 489 2.18 11.96 -27.66
C THR A 489 1.08 11.06 -27.10
N GLU A 490 -0.16 11.24 -27.57
CA GLU A 490 -1.26 10.34 -27.22
C GLU A 490 -1.20 8.96 -27.93
N LYS A 491 -0.18 8.70 -28.75
CA LYS A 491 0.16 7.34 -29.20
C LYS A 491 0.87 6.53 -28.12
N ASP A 492 1.40 7.20 -27.12
CA ASP A 492 2.03 6.62 -25.94
C ASP A 492 0.99 6.35 -24.85
N PHE A 493 1.34 5.46 -23.90
CA PHE A 493 0.53 5.21 -22.72
C PHE A 493 1.44 5.00 -21.51
N ASP A 494 2.18 6.05 -21.14
CA ASP A 494 3.17 5.99 -20.08
C ASP A 494 2.61 5.61 -18.70
N PRO A 495 1.36 5.93 -18.33
CA PRO A 495 0.75 5.39 -17.12
C PRO A 495 0.76 3.86 -17.06
N GLY A 496 0.51 3.19 -18.19
CA GLY A 496 0.50 1.72 -18.30
C GLY A 496 1.87 1.05 -18.12
N ALA A 497 2.96 1.82 -18.24
CA ALA A 497 4.31 1.34 -17.94
C ALA A 497 4.54 1.10 -16.42
N LYS A 498 3.59 1.47 -15.56
CA LYS A 498 3.58 1.17 -14.13
C LYS A 498 2.64 0.01 -13.83
N PHE A 499 3.15 -1.04 -13.17
CA PHE A 499 2.38 -2.24 -12.82
C PHE A 499 1.02 -1.91 -12.18
N HIS A 500 0.99 -1.00 -11.22
CA HIS A 500 -0.24 -0.65 -10.49
C HIS A 500 -1.35 -0.05 -11.37
N VAL A 501 -1.00 0.50 -12.52
CA VAL A 501 -1.98 0.93 -13.53
C VAL A 501 -2.41 -0.27 -14.38
N ALA A 502 -1.47 -1.05 -14.90
CA ALA A 502 -1.76 -2.24 -15.70
C ALA A 502 -2.53 -3.32 -14.89
N GLY A 503 -2.10 -3.60 -13.66
CA GLY A 503 -2.71 -4.55 -12.74
C GLY A 503 -3.85 -3.96 -11.88
N SER A 504 -4.24 -2.70 -12.12
CA SER A 504 -5.37 -2.04 -11.43
C SER A 504 -5.29 -2.03 -9.89
N VAL A 505 -4.09 -1.94 -9.33
CA VAL A 505 -3.86 -1.91 -7.88
C VAL A 505 -3.96 -0.47 -7.36
N PRO A 506 -4.83 -0.13 -6.38
CA PRO A 506 -4.89 1.19 -5.77
C PRO A 506 -3.53 1.61 -5.19
N TYR A 507 -3.16 2.88 -5.36
CA TYR A 507 -1.81 3.35 -5.07
C TYR A 507 -1.71 4.37 -3.92
N THR A 508 -2.79 5.07 -3.63
CA THR A 508 -2.85 6.11 -2.58
C THR A 508 -2.46 5.56 -1.20
N ARG A 509 -2.66 4.26 -0.95
CA ARG A 509 -2.23 3.57 0.27
C ARG A 509 -0.76 3.81 0.60
N TYR A 510 0.11 3.80 -0.41
CA TYR A 510 1.55 4.01 -0.23
C TYR A 510 1.90 5.47 0.12
N PHE A 511 1.15 6.42 -0.42
CA PHE A 511 1.28 7.83 -0.01
C PHE A 511 0.87 8.01 1.46
N ILE A 512 -0.28 7.44 1.84
CA ILE A 512 -0.81 7.52 3.20
C ILE A 512 0.11 6.80 4.18
N SER A 513 0.57 5.58 3.86
CA SER A 513 1.46 4.84 4.75
C SER A 513 2.76 5.58 5.02
N THR A 514 3.34 6.20 3.97
CA THR A 514 4.54 7.02 4.12
C THR A 514 4.33 8.22 5.05
N ILE A 515 3.14 8.80 5.09
CA ILE A 515 2.82 9.89 6.02
C ILE A 515 2.61 9.36 7.44
N LEU A 516 1.77 8.33 7.57
CA LEU A 516 1.38 7.79 8.85
C LEU A 516 2.54 7.18 9.63
N GLN A 517 3.52 6.53 8.98
CA GLN A 517 4.69 5.97 9.65
C GLN A 517 5.44 7.02 10.48
N PHE A 518 5.63 8.22 9.92
CA PHE A 518 6.29 9.32 10.63
C PHE A 518 5.40 9.93 11.71
N GLN A 519 4.09 10.04 11.47
CA GLN A 519 3.15 10.52 12.47
C GLN A 519 3.05 9.55 13.66
N PHE A 520 3.00 8.23 13.39
CA PHE A 520 3.03 7.21 14.44
C PHE A 520 4.34 7.29 15.24
N HIS A 521 5.47 7.31 14.54
CA HIS A 521 6.77 7.38 15.19
C HIS A 521 6.93 8.64 16.07
N ARG A 522 6.52 9.82 15.55
CA ARG A 522 6.53 11.08 16.31
C ARG A 522 5.64 11.01 17.54
N ALA A 523 4.44 10.46 17.43
CA ALA A 523 3.51 10.33 18.55
C ALA A 523 4.09 9.40 19.65
N LEU A 524 4.66 8.27 19.24
CA LEU A 524 5.30 7.32 20.15
C LEU A 524 6.55 7.90 20.80
N ALA A 525 7.37 8.67 20.06
CA ALA A 525 8.51 9.39 20.64
C ALA A 525 8.08 10.40 21.71
N ARG A 526 6.99 11.14 21.47
CA ARG A 526 6.39 12.06 22.47
C ARG A 526 5.87 11.30 23.70
N GLU A 527 5.17 10.17 23.50
CA GLU A 527 4.65 9.33 24.59
C GLU A 527 5.76 8.82 25.51
N MET A 528 6.94 8.54 24.96
CA MET A 528 8.12 8.15 25.74
C MET A 528 8.80 9.32 26.48
N GLY A 529 8.45 10.56 26.14
CA GLY A 529 9.16 11.74 26.62
C GLY A 529 10.53 11.96 25.96
N HIS A 530 10.70 11.47 24.71
CA HIS A 530 11.94 11.69 23.95
C HIS A 530 12.14 13.18 23.66
N THR A 531 13.32 13.71 23.97
CA THR A 531 13.66 15.13 23.81
C THR A 531 14.74 15.39 22.75
N GLY A 532 15.34 14.33 22.21
CA GLY A 532 16.35 14.40 21.14
C GLY A 532 15.74 14.52 19.74
N PRO A 533 16.59 14.44 18.71
CA PRO A 533 16.12 14.35 17.32
C PRO A 533 15.23 13.12 17.12
N ILE A 534 14.08 13.32 16.48
CA ILE A 534 13.04 12.26 16.35
C ILE A 534 13.58 11.04 15.59
N HIS A 535 14.45 11.21 14.60
CA HIS A 535 15.05 10.11 13.84
C HIS A 535 15.98 9.21 14.67
N ARG A 536 16.32 9.61 15.90
CA ARG A 536 17.09 8.80 16.85
C ARG A 536 16.22 8.14 17.93
N ALA A 537 14.91 8.43 17.95
CA ALA A 537 14.00 7.81 18.91
C ALA A 537 13.82 6.32 18.62
N SER A 538 13.82 5.50 19.67
CA SER A 538 13.42 4.09 19.58
C SER A 538 12.39 3.79 20.68
N ILE A 539 11.32 3.09 20.32
CA ILE A 539 10.30 2.65 21.27
C ILE A 539 10.67 1.35 22.00
N TYR A 540 11.81 0.78 21.70
CA TYR A 540 12.30 -0.45 22.35
C TYR A 540 12.30 -0.29 23.88
N ASN A 541 11.85 -1.32 24.60
CA ASN A 541 11.68 -1.34 26.07
C ASN A 541 10.63 -0.34 26.63
N ASN A 542 9.80 0.31 25.80
CA ASN A 542 8.79 1.24 26.27
C ASN A 542 7.37 0.65 26.22
N LYS A 543 6.87 0.17 27.36
CA LYS A 543 5.54 -0.45 27.47
C LYS A 543 4.39 0.52 27.19
N ARG A 544 4.54 1.81 27.53
CA ARG A 544 3.50 2.83 27.25
C ARG A 544 3.31 3.03 25.75
N ALA A 545 4.40 3.05 24.99
CA ALA A 545 4.34 3.06 23.52
C ALA A 545 3.62 1.81 22.98
N GLY A 546 3.93 0.63 23.54
CA GLY A 546 3.26 -0.61 23.17
C GLY A 546 1.77 -0.64 23.51
N GLU A 547 1.34 -0.07 24.64
CA GLU A 547 -0.08 0.07 25.00
C GLU A 547 -0.84 0.93 23.99
N LYS A 548 -0.26 2.05 23.54
CA LYS A 548 -0.84 2.89 22.49
C LYS A 548 -0.97 2.15 21.16
N LEU A 549 0.07 1.41 20.76
CA LEU A 549 0.02 0.57 19.57
C LEU A 549 -1.08 -0.49 19.68
N LYS A 550 -1.16 -1.24 20.77
CA LYS A 550 -2.19 -2.25 21.00
C LYS A 550 -3.59 -1.67 20.92
N ALA A 551 -3.83 -0.51 21.52
CA ALA A 551 -5.13 0.15 21.52
C ALA A 551 -5.60 0.48 20.10
N MET A 552 -4.71 1.00 19.25
CA MET A 552 -4.99 1.28 17.83
C MET A 552 -5.20 -0.01 17.05
N MET A 553 -4.28 -0.96 17.17
CA MET A 553 -4.27 -2.19 16.37
C MET A 553 -5.49 -3.08 16.65
N ALA A 554 -5.94 -3.17 17.91
CA ALA A 554 -7.08 -4.00 18.32
C ALA A 554 -8.42 -3.54 17.72
N MET A 555 -8.52 -2.30 17.26
CA MET A 555 -9.74 -1.80 16.62
C MET A 555 -9.99 -2.46 15.26
N GLY A 556 -8.93 -2.87 14.55
CA GLY A 556 -9.06 -3.36 13.17
C GLY A 556 -9.81 -2.36 12.30
N GLN A 557 -10.78 -2.85 11.52
CA GLN A 557 -11.68 -2.03 10.70
C GLN A 557 -13.05 -1.75 11.36
N SER A 558 -13.20 -2.08 12.65
CA SER A 558 -14.48 -1.93 13.35
C SER A 558 -14.91 -0.46 13.52
N ARG A 559 -13.97 0.48 13.44
CA ARG A 559 -14.17 1.93 13.57
C ARG A 559 -13.56 2.67 12.38
N PRO A 560 -13.98 3.92 12.13
CA PRO A 560 -13.28 4.80 11.19
C PRO A 560 -11.82 4.97 11.58
N TRP A 561 -10.93 5.08 10.58
CA TRP A 561 -9.49 5.22 10.83
C TRP A 561 -9.12 6.44 11.71
N GLN A 562 -9.96 7.47 11.73
CA GLN A 562 -9.77 8.64 12.58
C GLN A 562 -9.76 8.27 14.08
N GLU A 563 -10.60 7.31 14.50
CA GLU A 563 -10.64 6.84 15.88
C GLU A 563 -9.39 5.99 16.21
N ALA A 564 -8.93 5.17 15.28
CA ALA A 564 -7.71 4.40 15.43
C ALA A 564 -6.47 5.31 15.50
N LEU A 565 -6.42 6.35 14.66
CA LEU A 565 -5.35 7.35 14.70
C LEU A 565 -5.34 8.11 16.03
N GLU A 566 -6.51 8.52 16.53
CA GLU A 566 -6.66 9.20 17.83
C GLU A 566 -6.18 8.33 18.99
N ALA A 567 -6.50 7.03 18.98
CA ALA A 567 -6.06 6.10 20.01
C ALA A 567 -4.54 6.02 20.13
N LEU A 568 -3.82 6.11 19.01
CA LEU A 568 -2.36 6.09 18.97
C LEU A 568 -1.75 7.47 19.23
N THR A 569 -2.25 8.50 18.54
CA THR A 569 -1.57 9.81 18.43
C THR A 569 -2.22 10.91 19.29
N GLY A 570 -3.47 10.73 19.70
CA GLY A 570 -4.29 11.78 20.31
C GLY A 570 -4.92 12.74 19.28
N GLU A 571 -4.72 12.51 17.98
CA GLU A 571 -5.19 13.36 16.88
C GLU A 571 -6.06 12.56 15.91
N LYS A 572 -7.17 13.15 15.42
CA LYS A 572 -8.08 12.51 14.46
C LYS A 572 -7.71 12.80 12.99
N GLN A 573 -6.72 13.64 12.75
CA GLN A 573 -6.34 14.07 11.43
C GLN A 573 -4.92 13.61 11.11
N MET A 574 -4.71 13.15 9.87
CA MET A 574 -3.36 12.88 9.38
C MET A 574 -2.53 14.17 9.35
N ASP A 575 -1.26 14.07 9.72
CA ASP A 575 -0.35 15.21 9.79
C ASP A 575 1.02 14.87 9.21
N ALA A 576 1.27 15.39 8.01
CA ALA A 576 2.53 15.19 7.31
C ALA A 576 3.67 16.09 7.83
N SER A 577 3.40 17.02 8.76
CA SER A 577 4.47 17.80 9.42
C SER A 577 5.44 16.90 10.19
N ALA A 578 5.00 15.70 10.59
CA ALA A 578 5.86 14.70 11.22
C ALA A 578 7.07 14.30 10.35
N ILE A 579 6.90 14.29 9.02
CA ILE A 579 8.01 14.06 8.09
C ILE A 579 9.01 15.22 8.16
N VAL A 580 8.52 16.45 8.19
CA VAL A 580 9.37 17.65 8.27
C VAL A 580 10.16 17.67 9.59
N ASP A 581 9.52 17.29 10.69
CA ASP A 581 10.17 17.17 12.00
C ASP A 581 11.28 16.09 11.98
N TYR A 582 11.00 14.94 11.39
CA TYR A 582 11.95 13.83 11.28
C TYR A 582 13.19 14.22 10.47
N PHE A 583 12.98 14.89 9.33
CA PHE A 583 14.05 15.33 8.43
C PHE A 583 14.57 16.74 8.74
N ALA A 584 14.26 17.34 9.90
CA ALA A 584 14.65 18.71 10.22
C ALA A 584 16.17 18.96 10.12
N PRO A 585 17.09 18.06 10.53
CA PRO A 585 18.52 18.28 10.34
C PRO A 585 18.91 18.32 8.84
N LEU A 586 18.37 17.40 8.05
CA LEU A 586 18.58 17.37 6.60
C LEU A 586 18.01 18.61 5.92
N LYS A 587 16.80 19.04 6.30
CA LYS A 587 16.15 20.23 5.72
C LYS A 587 17.01 21.49 5.93
N ARG A 588 17.54 21.69 7.15
CA ARG A 588 18.44 22.81 7.43
C ARG A 588 19.69 22.75 6.56
N TRP A 589 20.29 21.57 6.43
CA TRP A 589 21.47 21.39 5.58
C TRP A 589 21.16 21.66 4.10
N LEU A 590 20.04 21.13 3.58
CA LEU A 590 19.59 21.38 2.20
C LEU A 590 19.35 22.88 1.94
N ASP A 591 18.77 23.61 2.89
CA ASP A 591 18.55 25.05 2.75
C ASP A 591 19.87 25.82 2.62
N GLU A 592 20.91 25.43 3.38
CA GLU A 592 22.24 26.00 3.24
C GLU A 592 22.86 25.69 1.86
N GLN A 593 22.74 24.42 1.38
CA GLN A 593 23.29 24.03 0.08
C GLN A 593 22.56 24.71 -1.09
N ASN A 594 21.31 25.06 -0.93
CA ASN A 594 20.48 25.71 -1.95
C ASN A 594 20.59 27.24 -1.95
N LYS A 595 21.41 27.88 -1.10
CA LYS A 595 21.57 29.33 -1.10
C LYS A 595 21.96 29.84 -2.50
N GLY A 596 21.20 30.81 -3.00
CA GLY A 596 21.38 31.35 -4.35
C GLY A 596 20.84 30.46 -5.49
N GLN A 597 20.18 29.35 -5.19
CA GLN A 597 19.51 28.49 -6.16
C GLN A 597 17.98 28.75 -6.13
N LYS A 598 17.31 28.50 -7.27
CA LYS A 598 15.84 28.42 -7.26
C LYS A 598 15.41 27.15 -6.56
N VAL A 599 14.70 27.27 -5.44
CA VAL A 599 14.03 26.17 -4.75
C VAL A 599 12.65 25.95 -5.39
N GLY A 600 12.30 24.69 -5.63
CA GLY A 600 11.15 24.31 -6.44
C GLY A 600 11.45 24.25 -7.95
N TYR A 601 10.41 24.09 -8.78
CA TYR A 601 10.50 23.82 -10.23
C TYR A 601 9.43 24.54 -11.02
#